data_5beae6a47713a9dabbcb093b4d900392
#
_entry.id   5beae6a47713a9dabbcb093b4d900392
#
_cell.length_a   1.000
_cell.length_b   1.000
_cell.length_c   1.000
_cell.angle_alpha   90.00
_cell.angle_beta   90.00
_cell.angle_gamma   90.00
#
_symmetry.space_group_name_H-M   'P 1'
#
loop_
_entity.id
_entity.type
_entity.pdbx_description
1 polymer ?
#
loop_
_entity_poly.entity_id
_entity_poly.type
_entity_poly.pdbx_seq_one_letter_code
_entity_poly.pdbx_strand_id
1 'polypeptide(L)'
;MTLRWRAAALAGVLVVELTWSAAVGRPLDVIRDRGVLSLCAHANSLPFASKTQDPPGFQIELGRALAAALSVTLNVEWVISGVQFRVADCDIVLDTIAVPEAQAERRLQLSNPYQRSGVGLAVRTDTRGIDNFDDLAGRRVATKGRSLAAMLLERRGARLVFFGYEEEMLEAVAQGEVDAAAVSPPTAGYFKLRHPEAAVRFIHAYDAEPELRWNLVVGLRRADTALREAIDAALDRLAADGTVAKIYSRYGIEYRPVSSR
;
A
#
# COMPACT_ATOMS: atom_id res chain seq x y z
N MET A 1 54.21 -70.45 16.82
CA MET A 1 53.01 -70.27 15.94
C MET A 1 52.09 -69.34 16.62
N THR A 2 52.09 -68.07 16.23
CA THR A 2 51.25 -67.00 16.80
C THR A 2 50.34 -66.42 15.71
N LEU A 3 49.02 -66.68 15.80
CA LEU A 3 47.98 -66.22 14.86
C LEU A 3 47.53 -64.83 15.27
N ARG A 4 47.87 -63.81 14.40
CA ARG A 4 47.46 -62.45 14.61
C ARG A 4 46.08 -62.21 13.90
N TRP A 5 45.04 -61.97 14.65
CA TRP A 5 43.74 -61.53 14.15
C TRP A 5 43.82 -60.03 13.91
N ARG A 6 43.53 -59.61 12.68
CA ARG A 6 43.32 -58.22 12.30
C ARG A 6 41.80 -57.94 12.36
N ALA A 7 41.40 -57.16 13.31
CA ALA A 7 40.05 -56.61 13.35
C ALA A 7 39.98 -55.41 12.36
N ALA A 8 39.12 -55.52 11.34
CA ALA A 8 38.81 -54.41 10.43
C ALA A 8 37.65 -53.62 11.03
N ALA A 9 37.93 -52.39 11.47
CA ALA A 9 36.91 -51.45 11.90
C ALA A 9 36.27 -50.77 10.66
N LEU A 10 35.03 -51.09 10.36
CA LEU A 10 34.18 -50.37 9.39
C LEU A 10 33.71 -49.07 10.04
N ALA A 11 34.32 -47.95 9.67
CA ALA A 11 33.79 -46.61 10.00
C ALA A 11 32.64 -46.29 9.05
N GLY A 12 31.39 -46.42 9.55
CA GLY A 12 30.23 -45.94 8.84
C GLY A 12 30.17 -44.40 8.84
N VAL A 13 30.36 -43.81 7.68
CA VAL A 13 30.17 -42.36 7.49
C VAL A 13 28.66 -42.11 7.42
N LEU A 14 28.10 -41.54 8.48
CA LEU A 14 26.72 -41.04 8.50
C LEU A 14 26.68 -39.73 7.68
N VAL A 15 26.24 -39.82 6.43
CA VAL A 15 25.95 -38.61 5.62
C VAL A 15 24.64 -38.06 6.12
N VAL A 16 24.70 -37.04 6.97
CA VAL A 16 23.55 -36.20 7.31
C VAL A 16 23.25 -35.33 6.10
N GLU A 17 22.27 -35.69 5.30
CA GLU A 17 21.70 -34.81 4.30
C GLU A 17 21.00 -33.64 5.01
N LEU A 18 21.70 -32.50 5.12
CA LEU A 18 21.09 -31.23 5.42
C LEU A 18 20.21 -30.85 4.22
N THR A 19 18.95 -31.24 4.25
CA THR A 19 17.94 -30.64 3.38
C THR A 19 17.80 -29.18 3.79
N TRP A 20 18.49 -28.31 3.07
CA TRP A 20 18.16 -26.90 3.10
C TRP A 20 16.70 -26.78 2.61
N SER A 21 15.75 -26.67 3.52
CA SER A 21 14.44 -26.12 3.20
C SER A 21 14.71 -24.71 2.69
N ALA A 22 14.82 -24.56 1.38
CA ALA A 22 14.67 -23.26 0.76
C ALA A 22 13.39 -22.69 1.39
N ALA A 23 13.43 -21.45 1.86
CA ALA A 23 12.26 -20.75 2.39
C ALA A 23 11.23 -20.70 1.25
N VAL A 24 10.46 -21.75 1.14
CA VAL A 24 9.41 -21.94 0.14
C VAL A 24 8.46 -20.79 0.37
N GLY A 25 8.13 -20.07 -0.70
CA GLY A 25 7.07 -19.07 -0.68
C GLY A 25 5.83 -19.65 0.01
N ARG A 26 4.87 -18.80 0.35
CA ARG A 26 3.56 -19.30 0.79
C ARG A 26 2.67 -19.45 -0.43
N PRO A 27 2.68 -20.64 -1.05
CA PRO A 27 1.82 -20.95 -2.17
C PRO A 27 0.35 -20.89 -1.77
N LEU A 28 -0.50 -20.78 -2.76
CA LEU A 28 -1.96 -20.68 -2.56
C LEU A 28 -2.53 -21.84 -1.76
N ASP A 29 -2.03 -23.06 -1.98
CA ASP A 29 -2.44 -24.27 -1.24
C ASP A 29 -2.13 -24.15 0.26
N VAL A 30 -0.93 -23.68 0.62
CA VAL A 30 -0.54 -23.46 2.03
C VAL A 30 -1.44 -22.42 2.70
N ILE A 31 -1.85 -21.36 1.98
CA ILE A 31 -2.79 -20.36 2.52
C ILE A 31 -4.16 -20.98 2.75
N ARG A 32 -4.63 -21.79 1.79
CA ARG A 32 -5.93 -22.49 1.90
C ARG A 32 -5.93 -23.53 3.00
N ASP A 33 -4.88 -24.32 3.12
CA ASP A 33 -4.75 -25.34 4.16
C ASP A 33 -4.70 -24.72 5.56
N ARG A 34 -4.03 -23.57 5.70
CA ARG A 34 -3.98 -22.79 6.93
C ARG A 34 -5.32 -22.08 7.23
N GLY A 35 -6.14 -21.84 6.21
CA GLY A 35 -7.40 -21.11 6.31
C GLY A 35 -7.26 -19.61 6.56
N VAL A 36 -6.07 -19.04 6.35
CA VAL A 36 -5.75 -17.65 6.73
C VAL A 36 -4.89 -16.96 5.68
N LEU A 37 -5.32 -15.76 5.26
CA LEU A 37 -4.54 -14.78 4.51
C LEU A 37 -4.07 -13.68 5.46
N SER A 38 -2.77 -13.44 5.57
CA SER A 38 -2.20 -12.42 6.47
C SER A 38 -1.86 -11.13 5.73
N LEU A 39 -2.45 -10.01 6.17
CA LEU A 39 -2.22 -8.65 5.66
C LEU A 39 -1.29 -7.88 6.59
N CYS A 40 -0.20 -7.31 6.08
CA CYS A 40 0.54 -6.27 6.79
C CYS A 40 -0.20 -4.93 6.66
N ALA A 41 -0.58 -4.32 7.79
CA ALA A 41 -1.21 -3.01 7.82
C ALA A 41 -0.69 -2.14 8.96
N HIS A 42 -0.75 -0.82 8.80
CA HIS A 42 -0.35 0.11 9.85
C HIS A 42 -1.42 0.22 10.93
N ALA A 43 -1.03 0.17 12.21
CA ALA A 43 -1.96 0.09 13.33
C ALA A 43 -2.78 1.38 13.58
N ASN A 44 -2.31 2.53 13.09
CA ASN A 44 -2.95 3.83 13.27
C ASN A 44 -2.71 4.70 12.04
N SER A 45 -3.48 4.50 10.99
CA SER A 45 -3.34 5.20 9.71
C SER A 45 -4.68 5.25 8.96
N LEU A 46 -5.74 5.78 9.59
CA LEU A 46 -6.98 6.02 8.86
C LEU A 46 -6.77 7.05 7.74
N PRO A 47 -7.44 6.89 6.61
CA PRO A 47 -8.48 5.90 6.28
C PRO A 47 -7.96 4.52 5.86
N PHE A 48 -6.63 4.31 5.78
CA PHE A 48 -6.02 3.06 5.30
C PHE A 48 -6.31 1.90 6.25
N ALA A 49 -5.83 1.96 7.48
CA ALA A 49 -6.03 0.92 8.48
C ALA A 49 -6.00 1.46 9.91
N SER A 50 -6.75 0.84 10.81
CA SER A 50 -6.69 1.07 12.25
C SER A 50 -6.95 -0.22 13.02
N LYS A 51 -6.17 -0.42 14.08
CA LYS A 51 -6.35 -1.54 15.00
C LYS A 51 -7.49 -1.31 16.00
N THR A 52 -7.79 -0.06 16.30
CA THR A 52 -8.67 0.34 17.42
C THR A 52 -9.93 1.07 16.99
N GLN A 53 -10.01 1.52 15.74
CA GLN A 53 -11.15 2.29 15.23
C GLN A 53 -12.15 1.40 14.49
N ASP A 54 -13.43 1.83 14.51
CA ASP A 54 -14.49 1.28 13.69
C ASP A 54 -15.15 2.47 12.94
N PRO A 55 -15.15 2.45 11.61
CA PRO A 55 -14.66 1.40 10.70
C PRO A 55 -13.12 1.28 10.70
N PRO A 56 -12.61 0.06 10.41
CA PRO A 56 -11.19 -0.29 10.64
C PRO A 56 -10.22 0.22 9.55
N GLY A 57 -10.71 0.87 8.54
CA GLY A 57 -9.97 1.35 7.37
C GLY A 57 -10.18 0.48 6.12
N PHE A 58 -10.12 1.14 4.95
CA PHE A 58 -10.48 0.50 3.69
C PHE A 58 -9.56 -0.68 3.32
N GLN A 59 -8.27 -0.66 3.72
CA GLN A 59 -7.35 -1.78 3.49
C GLN A 59 -7.79 -3.04 4.24
N ILE A 60 -8.27 -2.89 5.47
CA ILE A 60 -8.77 -4.02 6.26
C ILE A 60 -10.03 -4.61 5.63
N GLU A 61 -10.93 -3.77 5.14
CA GLU A 61 -12.15 -4.21 4.49
C GLU A 61 -11.87 -4.87 3.13
N LEU A 62 -10.97 -4.30 2.33
CA LEU A 62 -10.53 -4.90 1.06
C LEU A 62 -9.79 -6.23 1.30
N GLY A 63 -8.93 -6.27 2.33
CA GLY A 63 -8.26 -7.51 2.75
C GLY A 63 -9.24 -8.61 3.15
N ARG A 64 -10.31 -8.27 3.88
CA ARG A 64 -11.40 -9.22 4.21
C ARG A 64 -12.12 -9.72 2.95
N ALA A 65 -12.40 -8.84 1.99
CA ALA A 65 -13.02 -9.21 0.73
C ALA A 65 -12.13 -10.16 -0.09
N LEU A 66 -10.82 -9.89 -0.16
CA LEU A 66 -9.84 -10.77 -0.81
C LEU A 66 -9.75 -12.14 -0.11
N ALA A 67 -9.65 -12.17 1.22
CA ALA A 67 -9.62 -13.42 1.97
C ALA A 67 -10.87 -14.26 1.73
N ALA A 68 -12.05 -13.63 1.77
CA ALA A 68 -13.32 -14.31 1.46
C ALA A 68 -13.35 -14.85 0.02
N ALA A 69 -12.83 -14.11 -0.96
CA ALA A 69 -12.74 -14.57 -2.35
C ALA A 69 -11.80 -15.78 -2.53
N LEU A 70 -10.84 -15.97 -1.63
CA LEU A 70 -9.96 -17.16 -1.56
C LEU A 70 -10.51 -18.26 -0.66
N SER A 71 -11.69 -18.07 -0.05
CA SER A 71 -12.32 -19.00 0.92
C SER A 71 -11.50 -19.19 2.21
N VAL A 72 -10.85 -18.13 2.68
CA VAL A 72 -10.08 -18.09 3.92
C VAL A 72 -10.46 -16.88 4.79
N THR A 73 -9.95 -16.79 6.00
CA THR A 73 -10.13 -15.64 6.89
C THR A 73 -8.97 -14.65 6.77
N LEU A 74 -9.20 -13.37 7.12
CA LEU A 74 -8.14 -12.38 7.21
C LEU A 74 -7.50 -12.39 8.59
N ASN A 75 -6.17 -12.49 8.65
CA ASN A 75 -5.36 -12.09 9.80
C ASN A 75 -4.65 -10.76 9.49
N VAL A 76 -4.46 -9.90 10.48
CA VAL A 76 -3.76 -8.62 10.29
C VAL A 76 -2.50 -8.58 11.14
N GLU A 77 -1.36 -8.51 10.47
CA GLU A 77 -0.06 -8.27 11.08
C GLU A 77 0.17 -6.76 11.17
N TRP A 78 0.04 -6.24 12.39
CA TRP A 78 0.18 -4.81 12.64
C TRP A 78 1.63 -4.37 12.67
N VAL A 79 1.97 -3.43 11.80
CA VAL A 79 3.31 -2.86 11.66
C VAL A 79 3.28 -1.34 11.86
N ILE A 80 4.32 -0.78 12.48
CA ILE A 80 4.46 0.67 12.67
C ILE A 80 5.76 1.22 12.07
N SER A 81 6.60 0.36 11.53
CA SER A 81 7.87 0.78 10.92
C SER A 81 8.30 -0.13 9.77
N GLY A 82 9.16 0.39 8.90
CA GLY A 82 9.76 -0.40 7.82
C GLY A 82 10.63 -1.57 8.32
N VAL A 83 11.16 -1.48 9.54
CA VAL A 83 11.90 -2.60 10.17
C VAL A 83 10.93 -3.71 10.54
N GLN A 84 9.82 -3.39 11.21
CA GLN A 84 8.79 -4.37 11.54
C GLN A 84 8.20 -5.01 10.28
N PHE A 85 7.96 -4.23 9.23
CA PHE A 85 7.50 -4.76 7.95
C PHE A 85 8.44 -5.84 7.39
N ARG A 86 9.77 -5.66 7.50
CA ARG A 86 10.73 -6.65 6.98
C ARG A 86 10.68 -7.99 7.70
N VAL A 87 10.32 -7.99 9.00
CA VAL A 87 10.28 -9.20 9.84
C VAL A 87 8.87 -9.76 10.05
N ALA A 88 7.84 -8.97 9.75
CA ALA A 88 6.45 -9.40 9.86
C ALA A 88 6.14 -10.57 8.94
N ASP A 89 5.28 -11.46 9.38
CA ASP A 89 4.94 -12.70 8.68
C ASP A 89 3.63 -12.58 7.90
N CYS A 90 3.48 -11.51 7.11
CA CYS A 90 2.32 -11.29 6.24
C CYS A 90 2.51 -11.86 4.83
N ASP A 91 1.40 -12.20 4.19
CA ASP A 91 1.35 -12.71 2.82
C ASP A 91 1.20 -11.57 1.81
N ILE A 92 0.39 -10.55 2.16
CA ILE A 92 0.08 -9.43 1.27
C ILE A 92 0.26 -8.07 1.95
N VAL A 93 0.45 -7.06 1.10
CA VAL A 93 0.44 -5.63 1.44
C VAL A 93 -0.41 -4.92 0.40
N LEU A 94 -1.42 -4.17 0.83
CA LEU A 94 -2.27 -3.39 -0.07
C LEU A 94 -1.63 -2.02 -0.41
N ASP A 95 -2.15 -1.40 -1.46
CA ASP A 95 -1.76 -0.07 -1.95
C ASP A 95 -0.24 0.09 -2.17
N THR A 96 0.41 -0.99 -2.59
CA THR A 96 1.80 -0.96 -3.02
C THR A 96 1.89 -0.21 -4.36
N ILE A 97 2.83 0.72 -4.48
CA ILE A 97 3.06 1.45 -5.73
C ILE A 97 3.67 0.49 -6.76
N ALA A 98 3.10 0.46 -7.96
CA ALA A 98 3.49 -0.44 -9.06
C ALA A 98 4.79 0.02 -9.74
N VAL A 99 5.90 0.04 -8.99
CA VAL A 99 7.25 0.28 -9.49
C VAL A 99 8.09 -0.97 -9.21
N PRO A 100 8.26 -1.87 -10.21
CA PRO A 100 8.89 -3.18 -9.99
C PRO A 100 10.28 -3.10 -9.37
N GLU A 101 11.12 -2.14 -9.81
CA GLU A 101 12.48 -1.97 -9.32
C GLU A 101 12.51 -1.63 -7.82
N ALA A 102 11.63 -0.73 -7.37
CA ALA A 102 11.52 -0.36 -5.96
C ALA A 102 10.96 -1.50 -5.09
N GLN A 103 10.14 -2.38 -5.67
CA GLN A 103 9.55 -3.51 -4.96
C GLN A 103 10.42 -4.75 -4.97
N ALA A 104 11.34 -4.89 -5.94
CA ALA A 104 12.32 -5.97 -5.99
C ALA A 104 13.23 -5.97 -4.75
N GLU A 105 13.67 -4.81 -4.26
CA GLU A 105 14.43 -4.67 -3.02
C GLU A 105 13.66 -5.19 -1.79
N ARG A 106 12.33 -5.09 -1.81
CA ARG A 106 11.43 -5.59 -0.77
C ARG A 106 11.06 -7.06 -0.95
N ARG A 107 11.51 -7.70 -2.03
CA ARG A 107 11.18 -9.08 -2.42
C ARG A 107 9.67 -9.30 -2.54
N LEU A 108 8.96 -8.32 -3.09
CA LEU A 108 7.53 -8.40 -3.37
C LEU A 108 7.32 -8.80 -4.84
N GLN A 109 6.46 -9.77 -5.07
CA GLN A 109 5.78 -9.93 -6.35
C GLN A 109 4.60 -8.98 -6.39
N LEU A 110 4.21 -8.54 -7.58
CA LEU A 110 3.13 -7.57 -7.74
C LEU A 110 1.93 -8.22 -8.44
N SER A 111 0.74 -7.93 -7.95
CA SER A 111 -0.51 -8.23 -8.66
C SER A 111 -0.66 -7.35 -9.89
N ASN A 112 -1.72 -7.60 -10.69
CA ASN A 112 -2.19 -6.61 -11.65
C ASN A 112 -2.63 -5.32 -10.92
N PRO A 113 -2.47 -4.16 -11.57
CA PRO A 113 -2.92 -2.91 -10.98
C PRO A 113 -4.45 -2.88 -10.86
N TYR A 114 -4.96 -2.44 -9.70
CA TYR A 114 -6.39 -2.37 -9.44
C TYR A 114 -6.92 -0.95 -9.26
N GLN A 115 -6.04 0.03 -8.98
CA GLN A 115 -6.43 1.42 -8.79
C GLN A 115 -5.37 2.37 -9.32
N ARG A 116 -5.82 3.48 -9.91
CA ARG A 116 -4.98 4.62 -10.26
C ARG A 116 -4.96 5.62 -9.10
N SER A 117 -3.78 6.09 -8.73
CA SER A 117 -3.56 7.02 -7.62
C SER A 117 -2.39 7.96 -7.90
N GLY A 118 -2.07 8.78 -6.92
CA GLY A 118 -0.97 9.74 -7.01
C GLY A 118 -0.98 10.73 -5.84
N VAL A 119 -0.23 11.83 -5.99
CA VAL A 119 -0.35 13.01 -5.13
C VAL A 119 -1.10 14.08 -5.88
N GLY A 120 -2.27 14.47 -5.37
CA GLY A 120 -3.05 15.57 -5.92
C GLY A 120 -2.92 16.84 -5.08
N LEU A 121 -3.74 17.82 -5.40
CA LEU A 121 -3.76 19.10 -4.70
C LEU A 121 -5.07 19.28 -3.93
N ALA A 122 -4.98 19.70 -2.69
CA ALA A 122 -6.09 20.24 -1.94
C ALA A 122 -5.98 21.76 -1.89
N VAL A 123 -7.07 22.47 -2.17
CA VAL A 123 -7.15 23.93 -2.11
C VAL A 123 -8.47 24.33 -1.48
N ARG A 124 -8.61 25.59 -1.05
CA ARG A 124 -9.90 26.09 -0.60
C ARG A 124 -10.91 26.08 -1.74
N THR A 125 -12.18 25.90 -1.42
CA THR A 125 -13.27 25.88 -2.42
C THR A 125 -13.42 27.19 -3.19
N ASP A 126 -13.04 28.32 -2.60
CA ASP A 126 -13.06 29.65 -3.21
C ASP A 126 -11.78 29.99 -3.99
N THR A 127 -10.73 29.17 -3.91
CA THR A 127 -9.47 29.38 -4.65
C THR A 127 -9.70 29.30 -6.15
N ARG A 128 -9.12 30.26 -6.89
CA ARG A 128 -9.08 30.30 -8.35
C ARG A 128 -7.64 30.30 -8.84
N GLY A 129 -7.39 29.80 -10.06
CA GLY A 129 -6.09 29.80 -10.71
C GLY A 129 -5.09 28.83 -10.08
N ILE A 130 -5.57 27.77 -9.43
CA ILE A 130 -4.78 26.61 -9.03
C ILE A 130 -5.57 25.36 -9.47
N ASP A 131 -5.13 24.74 -10.57
CA ASP A 131 -5.73 23.53 -11.13
C ASP A 131 -4.70 22.41 -11.34
N ASN A 132 -3.41 22.75 -11.38
CA ASN A 132 -2.31 21.80 -11.55
C ASN A 132 -1.04 22.27 -10.79
N PHE A 133 0.03 21.50 -10.86
CA PHE A 133 1.28 21.78 -10.14
C PHE A 133 2.04 22.98 -10.72
N ASP A 134 1.82 23.38 -11.98
CA ASP A 134 2.50 24.54 -12.60
C ASP A 134 1.97 25.87 -12.05
N ASP A 135 0.74 25.88 -11.52
CA ASP A 135 0.11 27.06 -10.95
C ASP A 135 0.66 27.45 -9.55
N LEU A 136 1.62 26.69 -9.03
CA LEU A 136 2.07 26.81 -7.63
C LEU A 136 3.33 27.66 -7.46
N ALA A 137 3.89 28.23 -8.53
CA ALA A 137 5.05 29.12 -8.44
C ALA A 137 4.76 30.29 -7.48
N GLY A 138 5.62 30.48 -6.46
CA GLY A 138 5.48 31.52 -5.44
C GLY A 138 4.36 31.30 -4.41
N ARG A 139 3.51 30.26 -4.55
CA ARG A 139 2.44 29.93 -3.60
C ARG A 139 3.00 29.21 -2.37
N ARG A 140 2.34 29.39 -1.22
CA ARG A 140 2.63 28.60 -0.01
C ARG A 140 1.96 27.24 -0.14
N VAL A 141 2.76 26.18 -0.20
CA VAL A 141 2.25 24.82 -0.43
C VAL A 141 2.67 23.89 0.70
N ALA A 142 1.68 23.33 1.37
CA ALA A 142 1.90 22.29 2.38
C ALA A 142 2.32 20.98 1.72
N THR A 143 3.37 20.36 2.24
CA THR A 143 3.87 19.06 1.76
C THR A 143 4.62 18.32 2.87
N LYS A 144 4.82 17.02 2.67
CA LYS A 144 5.68 16.21 3.56
C LYS A 144 7.14 16.36 3.14
N GLY A 145 8.01 16.53 4.13
CA GLY A 145 9.46 16.58 3.88
C GLY A 145 9.97 15.28 3.24
N ARG A 146 11.00 15.40 2.40
CA ARG A 146 11.65 14.28 1.68
C ARG A 146 10.69 13.43 0.84
N SER A 147 9.65 14.05 0.28
CA SER A 147 8.71 13.41 -0.63
C SER A 147 8.99 13.80 -2.09
N LEU A 148 8.52 12.98 -3.04
CA LEU A 148 8.59 13.34 -4.47
C LEU A 148 7.83 14.62 -4.76
N ALA A 149 6.70 14.85 -4.09
CA ALA A 149 5.93 16.07 -4.22
C ALA A 149 6.73 17.30 -3.77
N ALA A 150 7.45 17.22 -2.64
CA ALA A 150 8.30 18.33 -2.18
C ALA A 150 9.38 18.67 -3.21
N MET A 151 10.05 17.65 -3.76
CA MET A 151 11.09 17.85 -4.77
C MET A 151 10.54 18.49 -6.05
N LEU A 152 9.36 18.06 -6.52
CA LEU A 152 8.70 18.62 -7.68
C LEU A 152 8.31 20.08 -7.44
N LEU A 153 7.66 20.35 -6.30
CA LEU A 153 7.19 21.69 -5.92
C LEU A 153 8.34 22.69 -5.78
N GLU A 154 9.46 22.25 -5.19
CA GLU A 154 10.67 23.07 -5.09
C GLU A 154 11.22 23.45 -6.47
N ARG A 155 11.32 22.48 -7.40
CA ARG A 155 11.74 22.75 -8.80
C ARG A 155 10.81 23.73 -9.52
N ARG A 156 9.53 23.78 -9.14
CA ARG A 156 8.53 24.71 -9.71
C ARG A 156 8.41 26.03 -8.98
N GLY A 157 9.28 26.28 -8.00
CA GLY A 157 9.37 27.56 -7.31
C GLY A 157 8.25 27.82 -6.30
N ALA A 158 7.59 26.77 -5.79
CA ALA A 158 6.64 26.88 -4.70
C ALA A 158 7.36 27.20 -3.38
N ARG A 159 6.67 27.89 -2.46
CA ARG A 159 7.14 28.13 -1.08
C ARG A 159 6.64 26.99 -0.19
N LEU A 160 7.54 26.06 0.14
CA LEU A 160 7.17 24.86 0.89
C LEU A 160 6.93 25.13 2.37
N VAL A 161 5.84 24.58 2.90
CA VAL A 161 5.53 24.49 4.33
C VAL A 161 5.44 23.02 4.70
N PHE A 162 6.31 22.57 5.60
CA PHE A 162 6.41 21.15 5.93
C PHE A 162 5.55 20.77 7.13
N PHE A 163 4.82 19.67 6.97
CA PHE A 163 3.98 19.06 8.01
C PHE A 163 4.36 17.59 8.22
N GLY A 164 4.00 17.05 9.39
CA GLY A 164 4.18 15.64 9.71
C GLY A 164 3.09 14.76 9.09
N TYR A 165 1.85 15.24 9.10
CA TYR A 165 0.67 14.50 8.68
C TYR A 165 -0.13 15.25 7.60
N GLU A 166 -0.74 14.50 6.67
CA GLU A 166 -1.56 15.11 5.60
C GLU A 166 -2.84 15.77 6.14
N GLU A 167 -3.38 15.29 7.26
CA GLU A 167 -4.55 15.88 7.91
C GLU A 167 -4.27 17.32 8.35
N GLU A 168 -3.11 17.57 8.99
CA GLU A 168 -2.65 18.92 9.36
C GLU A 168 -2.51 19.84 8.15
N MET A 169 -2.06 19.29 7.02
CA MET A 169 -1.95 20.03 5.74
C MET A 169 -3.32 20.47 5.24
N LEU A 170 -4.34 19.60 5.35
CA LEU A 170 -5.72 19.89 4.95
C LEU A 170 -6.38 20.92 5.88
N GLU A 171 -6.11 20.85 7.18
CA GLU A 171 -6.51 21.86 8.16
C GLU A 171 -5.91 23.24 7.84
N ALA A 172 -4.60 23.29 7.54
CA ALA A 172 -3.93 24.53 7.14
C ALA A 172 -4.52 25.13 5.85
N VAL A 173 -4.93 24.30 4.88
CA VAL A 173 -5.69 24.77 3.71
C VAL A 173 -7.06 25.34 4.12
N ALA A 174 -7.82 24.63 4.95
CA ALA A 174 -9.14 25.07 5.39
C ALA A 174 -9.08 26.43 6.11
N GLN A 175 -8.03 26.66 6.90
CA GLN A 175 -7.80 27.89 7.66
C GLN A 175 -7.14 29.01 6.80
N GLY A 176 -6.70 28.71 5.58
CA GLY A 176 -6.04 29.69 4.68
C GLY A 176 -4.59 29.99 5.08
N GLU A 177 -3.96 29.17 5.90
CA GLU A 177 -2.57 29.31 6.29
C GLU A 177 -1.61 28.97 5.14
N VAL A 178 -2.06 28.11 4.20
CA VAL A 178 -1.38 27.78 2.95
C VAL A 178 -2.36 27.90 1.77
N ASP A 179 -1.82 28.11 0.57
CA ASP A 179 -2.60 28.29 -0.64
C ASP A 179 -3.06 26.93 -1.23
N ALA A 180 -2.25 25.90 -1.02
CA ALA A 180 -2.53 24.52 -1.45
C ALA A 180 -1.81 23.50 -0.57
N ALA A 181 -2.23 22.23 -0.66
CA ALA A 181 -1.53 21.10 -0.05
C ALA A 181 -1.38 19.94 -1.05
N ALA A 182 -0.19 19.36 -1.10
CA ALA A 182 0.09 18.15 -1.89
C ALA A 182 -0.21 16.90 -1.04
N VAL A 183 -1.36 16.28 -1.28
CA VAL A 183 -1.90 15.19 -0.43
C VAL A 183 -2.37 14.00 -1.26
N SER A 184 -2.50 12.86 -0.61
CA SER A 184 -3.06 11.64 -1.21
C SER A 184 -4.58 11.73 -1.35
N PRO A 185 -5.18 11.14 -2.42
CA PRO A 185 -6.63 11.10 -2.58
C PRO A 185 -7.37 10.46 -1.39
N PRO A 186 -6.88 9.35 -0.80
CA PRO A 186 -7.55 8.76 0.37
C PRO A 186 -7.64 9.70 1.55
N THR A 187 -6.56 10.40 1.90
CA THR A 187 -6.57 11.33 3.04
C THR A 187 -7.47 12.52 2.77
N ALA A 188 -7.43 13.09 1.56
CA ALA A 188 -8.30 14.21 1.18
C ALA A 188 -9.79 13.83 1.21
N GLY A 189 -10.14 12.66 0.68
CA GLY A 189 -11.51 12.15 0.69
C GLY A 189 -12.04 11.90 2.10
N TYR A 190 -11.23 11.25 2.93
CA TYR A 190 -11.59 10.97 4.32
C TYR A 190 -11.71 12.23 5.17
N PHE A 191 -10.80 13.18 4.99
CA PHE A 191 -10.89 14.50 5.63
C PHE A 191 -12.20 15.18 5.29
N LYS A 192 -12.56 15.23 4.01
CA LYS A 192 -13.84 15.85 3.57
C LYS A 192 -15.07 15.13 4.12
N LEU A 193 -15.02 13.80 4.24
CA LEU A 193 -16.08 13.00 4.87
C LEU A 193 -16.24 13.35 6.35
N ARG A 194 -15.13 13.55 7.06
CA ARG A 194 -15.12 13.86 8.50
C ARG A 194 -15.42 15.33 8.80
N HIS A 195 -15.09 16.21 7.87
CA HIS A 195 -15.24 17.67 7.97
C HIS A 195 -16.03 18.22 6.76
N PRO A 196 -17.33 17.88 6.63
CA PRO A 196 -18.15 18.31 5.50
C PRO A 196 -18.26 19.83 5.37
N GLU A 197 -18.13 20.55 6.49
CA GLU A 197 -18.12 22.02 6.57
C GLU A 197 -16.80 22.64 6.09
N ALA A 198 -15.69 21.89 6.07
CA ALA A 198 -14.38 22.43 5.67
C ALA A 198 -14.41 22.90 4.22
N ALA A 199 -13.98 24.14 4.01
CA ALA A 199 -13.94 24.78 2.70
C ALA A 199 -12.74 24.26 1.86
N VAL A 200 -12.64 22.95 1.68
CA VAL A 200 -11.55 22.28 0.96
C VAL A 200 -12.12 21.49 -0.22
N ARG A 201 -11.50 21.62 -1.39
CA ARG A 201 -11.72 20.75 -2.55
C ARG A 201 -10.43 20.07 -2.96
N PHE A 202 -10.54 18.85 -3.47
CA PHE A 202 -9.42 18.07 -3.98
C PHE A 202 -9.37 18.12 -5.50
N ILE A 203 -8.16 18.20 -6.06
CA ILE A 203 -7.88 18.23 -7.50
C ILE A 203 -6.98 17.05 -7.81
N HIS A 204 -7.38 16.22 -8.78
CA HIS A 204 -6.57 15.10 -9.27
C HIS A 204 -5.42 15.59 -10.18
N ALA A 205 -4.63 16.56 -9.70
CA ALA A 205 -3.55 17.19 -10.46
C ALA A 205 -2.48 16.20 -10.94
N TYR A 206 -2.35 15.03 -10.29
CA TYR A 206 -1.47 13.95 -10.73
C TYR A 206 -1.87 13.35 -12.09
N ASP A 207 -3.08 13.58 -12.59
CA ASP A 207 -3.46 13.08 -13.92
C ASP A 207 -2.61 13.71 -15.03
N ALA A 208 -2.19 14.96 -14.84
CA ALA A 208 -1.28 15.68 -15.74
C ALA A 208 0.19 15.61 -15.31
N GLU A 209 0.50 14.94 -14.17
CA GLU A 209 1.84 14.92 -13.58
C GLU A 209 2.39 13.49 -13.49
N PRO A 210 3.16 13.02 -14.49
CA PRO A 210 3.67 11.65 -14.52
C PRO A 210 4.54 11.26 -13.32
N GLU A 211 5.30 12.21 -12.75
CA GLU A 211 6.17 11.95 -11.59
C GLU A 211 5.39 11.68 -10.31
N LEU A 212 4.15 12.16 -10.22
CA LEU A 212 3.28 12.01 -9.04
C LEU A 212 2.08 11.09 -9.30
N ARG A 213 2.06 10.38 -10.42
CA ARG A 213 1.02 9.43 -10.81
C ARG A 213 1.55 8.00 -10.82
N TRP A 214 0.80 7.09 -10.22
CA TRP A 214 1.10 5.66 -10.23
C TRP A 214 -0.15 4.81 -10.12
N ASN A 215 0.01 3.54 -10.42
CA ASN A 215 -0.99 2.53 -10.15
C ASN A 215 -0.70 1.86 -8.82
N LEU A 216 -1.76 1.41 -8.14
CA LEU A 216 -1.68 0.62 -6.92
C LEU A 216 -1.92 -0.85 -7.23
N VAL A 217 -1.14 -1.69 -6.58
CA VAL A 217 -1.14 -3.15 -6.69
C VAL A 217 -1.15 -3.78 -5.29
N VAL A 218 -1.46 -5.07 -5.23
CA VAL A 218 -1.17 -5.88 -4.06
C VAL A 218 0.29 -6.35 -4.15
N GLY A 219 1.09 -6.01 -3.17
CA GLY A 219 2.41 -6.59 -2.98
C GLY A 219 2.27 -7.95 -2.30
N LEU A 220 2.82 -9.01 -2.91
CA LEU A 220 2.75 -10.37 -2.40
C LEU A 220 4.14 -10.81 -1.92
N ARG A 221 4.19 -11.31 -0.72
CA ARG A 221 5.44 -11.81 -0.12
C ARG A 221 5.51 -13.32 -0.26
N ARG A 222 6.65 -13.81 -0.80
CA ARG A 222 6.90 -15.26 -0.95
C ARG A 222 5.77 -16.00 -1.69
N ALA A 223 5.02 -15.31 -2.57
CA ALA A 223 3.93 -15.89 -3.32
C ALA A 223 4.45 -16.79 -4.44
N ASP A 224 3.66 -17.79 -4.78
CA ASP A 224 3.78 -18.50 -6.05
C ASP A 224 2.90 -17.83 -7.14
N THR A 225 3.00 -18.32 -8.36
CA THR A 225 2.19 -17.83 -9.48
C THR A 225 0.70 -18.05 -9.21
N ALA A 226 0.31 -19.17 -8.59
CA ALA A 226 -1.08 -19.50 -8.31
C ALA A 226 -1.71 -18.52 -7.31
N LEU A 227 -0.99 -18.11 -6.26
CA LEU A 227 -1.48 -17.09 -5.32
C LEU A 227 -1.64 -15.73 -6.01
N ARG A 228 -0.66 -15.32 -6.83
CA ARG A 228 -0.76 -14.06 -7.57
C ARG A 228 -1.98 -14.04 -8.50
N GLU A 229 -2.16 -15.10 -9.30
CA GLU A 229 -3.30 -15.22 -10.22
C GLU A 229 -4.65 -15.27 -9.48
N ALA A 230 -4.71 -15.93 -8.33
CA ALA A 230 -5.91 -15.97 -7.51
C ALA A 230 -6.26 -14.59 -6.92
N ILE A 231 -5.27 -13.80 -6.50
CA ILE A 231 -5.45 -12.42 -6.05
C ILE A 231 -5.90 -11.53 -7.22
N ASP A 232 -5.27 -11.65 -8.40
CA ASP A 232 -5.65 -10.90 -9.60
C ASP A 232 -7.11 -11.17 -9.97
N ALA A 233 -7.51 -12.45 -10.05
CA ALA A 233 -8.88 -12.84 -10.34
C ALA A 233 -9.89 -12.39 -9.26
N ALA A 234 -9.47 -12.34 -8.00
CA ALA A 234 -10.29 -11.80 -6.92
C ALA A 234 -10.50 -10.29 -7.06
N LEU A 235 -9.43 -9.53 -7.32
CA LEU A 235 -9.50 -8.09 -7.54
C LEU A 235 -10.41 -7.74 -8.72
N ASP A 236 -10.28 -8.46 -9.85
CA ASP A 236 -11.10 -8.25 -11.05
C ASP A 236 -12.59 -8.45 -10.73
N ARG A 237 -12.95 -9.52 -9.99
CA ARG A 237 -14.34 -9.76 -9.57
C ARG A 237 -14.86 -8.70 -8.63
N LEU A 238 -14.10 -8.33 -7.59
CA LEU A 238 -14.49 -7.32 -6.61
C LEU A 238 -14.59 -5.91 -7.21
N ALA A 239 -13.81 -5.63 -8.26
CA ALA A 239 -13.96 -4.40 -9.01
C ALA A 239 -15.21 -4.42 -9.90
N ALA A 240 -15.45 -5.54 -10.61
CA ALA A 240 -16.58 -5.70 -11.53
C ALA A 240 -17.94 -5.69 -10.82
N ASP A 241 -18.04 -6.28 -9.62
CA ASP A 241 -19.28 -6.31 -8.83
C ASP A 241 -19.50 -5.04 -7.97
N GLY A 242 -18.57 -4.08 -8.05
CA GLY A 242 -18.65 -2.80 -7.32
C GLY A 242 -18.23 -2.85 -5.85
N THR A 243 -17.76 -4.00 -5.36
CA THR A 243 -17.34 -4.15 -3.94
C THR A 243 -16.20 -3.19 -3.60
N VAL A 244 -15.19 -3.05 -4.47
CA VAL A 244 -14.07 -2.11 -4.25
C VAL A 244 -14.60 -0.69 -4.15
N ALA A 245 -15.41 -0.24 -5.10
CA ALA A 245 -15.99 1.10 -5.11
C ALA A 245 -16.82 1.37 -3.83
N LYS A 246 -17.62 0.39 -3.39
CA LYS A 246 -18.42 0.48 -2.17
C LYS A 246 -17.56 0.58 -0.91
N ILE A 247 -16.47 -0.18 -0.81
CA ILE A 247 -15.51 -0.08 0.30
C ILE A 247 -14.92 1.32 0.35
N TYR A 248 -14.38 1.81 -0.77
CA TYR A 248 -13.73 3.11 -0.85
C TYR A 248 -14.68 4.28 -0.52
N SER A 249 -15.92 4.23 -1.04
CA SER A 249 -16.90 5.28 -0.82
C SER A 249 -17.28 5.47 0.66
N ARG A 250 -17.21 4.41 1.48
CA ARG A 250 -17.42 4.52 2.94
C ARG A 250 -16.39 5.39 3.65
N TYR A 251 -15.24 5.59 3.02
CA TYR A 251 -14.17 6.45 3.52
C TYR A 251 -14.05 7.76 2.73
N GLY A 252 -15.07 8.11 1.92
CA GLY A 252 -15.05 9.31 1.09
C GLY A 252 -14.05 9.25 -0.06
N ILE A 253 -13.52 8.07 -0.39
CA ILE A 253 -12.51 7.88 -1.42
C ILE A 253 -13.20 7.56 -2.75
N GLU A 254 -12.81 8.27 -3.81
CA GLU A 254 -13.20 7.95 -5.18
C GLU A 254 -12.39 6.75 -5.68
N TYR A 255 -13.07 5.67 -6.05
CA TYR A 255 -12.41 4.54 -6.71
C TYR A 255 -12.15 4.88 -8.19
N ARG A 256 -10.89 4.88 -8.58
CA ARG A 256 -10.46 5.18 -9.96
C ARG A 256 -9.79 3.94 -10.56
N PRO A 257 -10.53 3.11 -11.29
CA PRO A 257 -9.99 1.90 -11.88
C PRO A 257 -8.87 2.23 -12.87
N VAL A 258 -7.96 1.30 -13.04
CA VAL A 258 -6.96 1.37 -14.10
C VAL A 258 -7.67 1.15 -15.43
N SER A 259 -7.46 2.07 -16.39
CA SER A 259 -8.02 1.90 -17.74
C SER A 259 -7.53 0.57 -18.32
N SER A 260 -8.44 -0.27 -18.77
CA SER A 260 -8.09 -1.46 -19.55
C SER A 260 -7.25 -1.02 -20.76
N ARG A 261 -6.09 -1.64 -20.93
CA ARG A 261 -5.25 -1.45 -22.12
C ARG A 261 -5.95 -2.04 -23.35
#